data_c15b650ad93412a57a2308f202ef7055
#
_entry.id   c15b650ad93412a57a2308f202ef7055
#
_cell.length_a   1.000
_cell.length_b   1.000
_cell.length_c   1.000
_cell.angle_alpha   90.00
_cell.angle_beta   90.00
_cell.angle_gamma   90.00
#
_symmetry.space_group_name_H-M   'P 1'
#
loop_
_entity.id
_entity.type
_entity.pdbx_description
1 polymer ?
#
loop_
_entity_poly.entity_id
_entity_poly.type
_entity_poly.pdbx_seq_one_letter_code
_entity_poly.pdbx_strand_id
1 'polypeptide(L)'
;LPRYVDWLQRTQDLLQEPAPDASQLEAQMIEAEQAFHAIVRETNPTAVALLADLRPEQVDRLYARMEKDNREDRQEFLEPPLQTQISERAERLEKRLKPGVGTFNGMQRARIGQWASERRDQNRQWLENRTRWQDEFRSVLDQRDAEDFAQRMSYVLENRRGAHDARATQAYEQSRLA
;
A
#
# COMPACT_ATOMS: atom_id res chain seq x y z
N LEU A 1 -7.40 -2.97 20.36
CA LEU A 1 -7.71 -4.36 19.96
C LEU A 1 -9.22 -4.63 19.77
N PRO A 2 -10.16 -4.26 20.69
CA PRO A 2 -11.59 -4.52 20.48
C PRO A 2 -12.14 -3.92 19.18
N ARG A 3 -11.89 -2.65 18.92
CA ARG A 3 -12.35 -1.96 17.69
C ARG A 3 -11.91 -2.62 16.38
N TYR A 4 -10.71 -3.20 16.36
CA TYR A 4 -10.20 -3.89 15.17
C TYR A 4 -10.94 -5.23 14.94
N VAL A 5 -11.22 -5.96 16.01
CA VAL A 5 -11.99 -7.20 15.95
C VAL A 5 -13.42 -6.92 15.50
N ASP A 6 -14.06 -5.89 16.05
CA ASP A 6 -15.42 -5.48 15.66
C ASP A 6 -15.46 -5.04 14.17
N TRP A 7 -14.44 -4.33 13.72
CA TRP A 7 -14.31 -3.95 12.32
C TRP A 7 -14.15 -5.17 11.40
N LEU A 8 -13.30 -6.14 11.76
CA LEU A 8 -13.14 -7.38 11.01
C LEU A 8 -14.45 -8.16 10.93
N GLN A 9 -15.18 -8.27 12.02
CA GLN A 9 -16.46 -8.99 12.07
C GLN A 9 -17.48 -8.33 11.14
N ARG A 10 -17.68 -7.00 11.25
CA ARG A 10 -18.59 -6.26 10.35
C ARG A 10 -18.21 -6.40 8.88
N THR A 11 -16.91 -6.36 8.57
CA THR A 11 -16.42 -6.54 7.18
C THR A 11 -16.69 -7.95 6.70
N GLN A 12 -16.49 -8.96 7.52
CA GLN A 12 -16.77 -10.35 7.20
C GLN A 12 -18.26 -10.59 6.97
N ASP A 13 -19.12 -10.07 7.82
CA ASP A 13 -20.57 -10.20 7.71
C ASP A 13 -21.07 -9.56 6.42
N LEU A 14 -20.58 -8.36 6.10
CA LEU A 14 -20.89 -7.65 4.86
C LEU A 14 -20.47 -8.42 3.59
N LEU A 15 -19.29 -9.05 3.61
CA LEU A 15 -18.79 -9.85 2.48
C LEU A 15 -19.53 -11.18 2.29
N GLN A 16 -20.26 -11.64 3.30
CA GLN A 16 -21.11 -12.85 3.22
C GLN A 16 -22.51 -12.57 2.67
N GLU A 17 -22.91 -11.32 2.54
CA GLU A 17 -24.18 -10.96 1.92
C GLU A 17 -24.20 -11.36 0.43
N PRO A 18 -25.35 -11.83 -0.09
CA PRO A 18 -25.47 -12.22 -1.51
C PRO A 18 -25.20 -11.06 -2.50
N ALA A 19 -25.43 -9.83 -2.08
CA ALA A 19 -25.15 -8.60 -2.81
C ALA A 19 -24.66 -7.52 -1.83
N PRO A 20 -23.34 -7.51 -1.52
CA PRO A 20 -22.78 -6.52 -0.61
C PRO A 20 -23.01 -5.10 -1.10
N ASP A 21 -23.45 -4.22 -0.21
CA ASP A 21 -23.60 -2.80 -0.52
C ASP A 21 -22.21 -2.15 -0.68
N ALA A 22 -21.95 -1.62 -1.87
CA ALA A 22 -20.69 -0.97 -2.20
C ALA A 22 -20.41 0.25 -1.29
N SER A 23 -21.44 0.97 -0.85
CA SER A 23 -21.29 2.12 0.03
C SER A 23 -20.85 1.70 1.45
N GLN A 24 -21.34 0.57 1.92
CA GLN A 24 -20.93 0.01 3.22
C GLN A 24 -19.50 -0.53 3.16
N LEU A 25 -19.10 -1.17 2.06
CA LEU A 25 -17.71 -1.58 1.85
C LEU A 25 -16.77 -0.37 1.81
N GLU A 26 -17.16 0.70 1.12
CA GLU A 26 -16.40 1.96 1.09
C GLU A 26 -16.25 2.56 2.49
N ALA A 27 -17.32 2.60 3.28
CA ALA A 27 -17.27 3.08 4.66
C ALA A 27 -16.31 2.25 5.54
N GLN A 28 -16.29 0.92 5.38
CA GLN A 28 -15.35 0.05 6.09
C GLN A 28 -13.89 0.31 5.67
N MET A 29 -13.64 0.59 4.39
CA MET A 29 -12.30 0.95 3.90
C MET A 29 -11.84 2.29 4.48
N ILE A 30 -12.71 3.31 4.50
CA ILE A 30 -12.42 4.63 5.10
C ILE A 30 -12.10 4.48 6.60
N GLU A 31 -12.88 3.69 7.35
CA GLU A 31 -12.62 3.44 8.77
C GLU A 31 -11.25 2.78 8.98
N ALA A 32 -10.89 1.78 8.17
CA ALA A 32 -9.58 1.14 8.22
C ALA A 32 -8.43 2.12 7.93
N GLU A 33 -8.61 2.98 6.95
CA GLU A 33 -7.63 4.00 6.58
C GLU A 33 -7.43 5.03 7.71
N GLN A 34 -8.51 5.52 8.30
CA GLN A 34 -8.46 6.43 9.45
C GLN A 34 -7.76 5.78 10.65
N ALA A 35 -8.04 4.50 10.94
CA ALA A 35 -7.38 3.75 12.00
C ALA A 35 -5.88 3.61 11.73
N PHE A 36 -5.49 3.32 10.48
CA PHE A 36 -4.09 3.25 10.08
C PHE A 36 -3.37 4.60 10.27
N HIS A 37 -3.97 5.70 9.81
CA HIS A 37 -3.41 7.04 9.99
C HIS A 37 -3.28 7.44 11.48
N ALA A 38 -4.21 7.01 12.33
CA ALA A 38 -4.11 7.22 13.76
C ALA A 38 -2.89 6.48 14.36
N ILE A 39 -2.67 5.22 13.98
CA ILE A 39 -1.50 4.44 14.41
C ILE A 39 -0.20 5.11 13.93
N VAL A 40 -0.13 5.53 12.67
CA VAL A 40 1.05 6.21 12.13
C VAL A 40 1.35 7.47 12.94
N ARG A 41 0.38 8.32 13.20
CA ARG A 41 0.57 9.55 14.00
C ARG A 41 1.02 9.26 15.43
N GLU A 42 0.50 8.22 16.05
CA GLU A 42 0.88 7.84 17.42
C GLU A 42 2.30 7.29 17.50
N THR A 43 2.73 6.51 16.50
CA THR A 43 4.06 5.89 16.47
C THR A 43 5.15 6.79 15.88
N ASN A 44 4.76 7.82 15.14
CA ASN A 44 5.67 8.70 14.39
C ASN A 44 6.73 9.38 15.28
N PRO A 45 6.42 9.99 16.45
CA PRO A 45 7.44 10.60 17.28
C PRO A 45 8.53 9.61 17.72
N THR A 46 8.15 8.37 18.05
CA THR A 46 9.10 7.32 18.43
C THR A 46 9.97 6.91 17.24
N ALA A 47 9.38 6.78 16.05
CA ALA A 47 10.12 6.45 14.83
C ALA A 47 11.13 7.56 14.48
N VAL A 48 10.73 8.83 14.58
CA VAL A 48 11.60 9.98 14.33
C VAL A 48 12.78 10.01 15.31
N ALA A 49 12.53 9.81 16.61
CA ALA A 49 13.60 9.74 17.61
C ALA A 49 14.60 8.62 17.33
N LEU A 50 14.10 7.42 16.97
CA LEU A 50 14.98 6.29 16.60
C LEU A 50 15.81 6.59 15.35
N LEU A 51 15.25 7.30 14.37
CA LEU A 51 15.97 7.67 13.14
C LEU A 51 17.03 8.75 13.42
N ALA A 52 16.78 9.69 14.32
CA ALA A 52 17.75 10.69 14.76
C ALA A 52 18.98 10.05 15.41
N ASP A 53 18.79 8.99 16.19
CA ASP A 53 19.83 8.29 16.93
C ASP A 53 20.63 7.25 16.11
N LEU A 54 20.31 7.09 14.81
CA LEU A 54 21.02 6.12 13.97
C LEU A 54 22.49 6.51 13.76
N ARG A 55 23.39 5.55 14.02
CA ARG A 55 24.80 5.70 13.70
C ARG A 55 25.03 5.60 12.19
N PRO A 56 26.10 6.19 11.63
CA PRO A 56 26.38 6.15 10.18
C PRO A 56 26.30 4.75 9.60
N GLU A 57 26.88 3.74 10.27
CA GLU A 57 26.88 2.36 9.75
C GLU A 57 25.49 1.72 9.77
N GLN A 58 24.56 2.23 10.59
CA GLN A 58 23.18 1.77 10.59
C GLN A 58 22.39 2.42 9.43
N VAL A 59 22.69 3.67 9.13
CA VAL A 59 22.14 4.38 7.96
C VAL A 59 22.57 3.69 6.66
N ASP A 60 23.87 3.39 6.52
CA ASP A 60 24.42 2.67 5.36
C ASP A 60 23.72 1.32 5.15
N ARG A 61 23.54 0.56 6.24
CA ARG A 61 22.83 -0.73 6.19
C ARG A 61 21.36 -0.58 5.80
N LEU A 62 20.69 0.47 6.30
CA LEU A 62 19.31 0.77 5.94
C LEU A 62 19.20 1.06 4.44
N TYR A 63 20.07 1.89 3.89
CA TYR A 63 20.08 2.23 2.47
C TYR A 63 20.40 1.01 1.60
N ALA A 64 21.42 0.24 1.97
CA ALA A 64 21.77 -0.99 1.26
C ALA A 64 20.59 -1.99 1.24
N ARG A 65 19.83 -2.09 2.34
CA ARG A 65 18.64 -2.92 2.41
C ARG A 65 17.53 -2.40 1.48
N MET A 66 17.25 -1.09 1.49
CA MET A 66 16.26 -0.49 0.59
C MET A 66 16.60 -0.76 -0.88
N GLU A 67 17.89 -0.63 -1.27
CA GLU A 67 18.33 -0.89 -2.63
C GLU A 67 18.22 -2.36 -3.01
N LYS A 68 18.57 -3.25 -2.09
CA LYS A 68 18.40 -4.70 -2.30
C LYS A 68 16.93 -5.04 -2.52
N ASP A 69 16.04 -4.58 -1.65
CA ASP A 69 14.61 -4.84 -1.75
C ASP A 69 14.03 -4.26 -3.06
N ASN A 70 14.47 -3.07 -3.49
CA ASN A 70 14.05 -2.49 -4.76
C ASN A 70 14.53 -3.29 -5.98
N ARG A 71 15.74 -3.90 -5.92
CA ARG A 71 16.21 -4.78 -6.99
C ARG A 71 15.38 -6.07 -7.03
N GLU A 72 15.15 -6.69 -5.88
CA GLU A 72 14.35 -7.92 -5.77
C GLU A 72 12.91 -7.68 -6.27
N ASP A 73 12.28 -6.59 -5.85
CA ASP A 73 10.93 -6.22 -6.31
C ASP A 73 10.89 -5.93 -7.83
N ARG A 74 11.95 -5.32 -8.39
CA ARG A 74 12.05 -5.10 -9.84
C ARG A 74 12.13 -6.42 -10.59
N GLN A 75 12.98 -7.33 -10.11
CA GLN A 75 13.13 -8.65 -10.70
C GLN A 75 11.83 -9.47 -10.63
N GLU A 76 11.16 -9.42 -9.50
CA GLU A 76 9.91 -10.17 -9.30
C GLU A 76 8.72 -9.59 -10.09
N PHE A 77 8.57 -8.25 -10.10
CA PHE A 77 7.32 -7.63 -10.56
C PHE A 77 7.42 -6.93 -11.92
N LEU A 78 8.62 -6.60 -12.43
CA LEU A 78 8.79 -5.86 -13.69
C LEU A 78 9.52 -6.63 -14.78
N GLU A 79 10.45 -7.53 -14.44
CA GLU A 79 11.21 -8.31 -15.43
C GLU A 79 10.38 -9.42 -16.09
N PRO A 80 9.41 -10.09 -15.42
CA PRO A 80 8.59 -11.08 -16.08
C PRO A 80 7.80 -10.47 -17.26
N PRO A 81 7.50 -11.26 -18.32
CA PRO A 81 6.65 -10.81 -19.41
C PRO A 81 5.31 -10.26 -18.91
N LEU A 82 4.78 -9.23 -19.58
CA LEU A 82 3.55 -8.55 -19.14
C LEU A 82 2.38 -9.51 -18.90
N GLN A 83 2.22 -10.52 -19.75
CA GLN A 83 1.17 -11.53 -19.60
C GLN A 83 1.34 -12.32 -18.30
N THR A 84 2.56 -12.67 -17.94
CA THR A 84 2.89 -13.33 -16.65
C THR A 84 2.52 -12.43 -15.47
N GLN A 85 2.91 -11.16 -15.52
CA GLN A 85 2.56 -10.19 -14.46
C GLN A 85 1.04 -10.06 -14.27
N ILE A 86 0.27 -10.06 -15.37
CA ILE A 86 -1.20 -10.00 -15.33
C ILE A 86 -1.78 -11.29 -14.70
N SER A 87 -1.31 -12.46 -15.14
CA SER A 87 -1.77 -13.75 -14.62
C SER A 87 -1.50 -13.89 -13.12
N GLU A 88 -0.28 -13.60 -12.70
CA GLU A 88 0.10 -13.65 -11.27
C GLU A 88 -0.67 -12.67 -10.41
N ARG A 89 -1.01 -11.48 -10.95
CA ARG A 89 -1.85 -10.50 -10.25
C ARG A 89 -3.26 -11.05 -10.05
N ALA A 90 -3.84 -11.66 -11.08
CA ALA A 90 -5.14 -12.29 -10.99
C ALA A 90 -5.14 -13.45 -9.97
N GLU A 91 -4.14 -14.32 -10.00
CA GLU A 91 -3.99 -15.43 -9.06
C GLU A 91 -3.82 -14.95 -7.61
N ARG A 92 -3.01 -13.90 -7.38
CA ARG A 92 -2.85 -13.29 -6.05
C ARG A 92 -4.16 -12.74 -5.52
N LEU A 93 -4.98 -12.11 -6.36
CA LEU A 93 -6.30 -11.63 -5.96
C LEU A 93 -7.25 -12.77 -5.63
N GLU A 94 -7.33 -13.79 -6.48
CA GLU A 94 -8.13 -15.01 -6.22
C GLU A 94 -7.73 -15.65 -4.88
N LYS A 95 -6.43 -15.83 -4.65
CA LYS A 95 -5.92 -16.41 -3.41
C LYS A 95 -6.29 -15.62 -2.17
N ARG A 96 -6.29 -14.28 -2.26
CA ARG A 96 -6.67 -13.40 -1.14
C ARG A 96 -8.17 -13.42 -0.85
N LEU A 97 -9.00 -13.49 -1.88
CA LEU A 97 -10.45 -13.47 -1.74
C LEU A 97 -11.03 -14.84 -1.38
N LYS A 98 -10.36 -15.93 -1.77
CA LYS A 98 -10.84 -17.30 -1.58
C LYS A 98 -11.30 -17.63 -0.16
N PRO A 99 -10.61 -17.22 0.93
CA PRO A 99 -11.05 -17.50 2.29
C PRO A 99 -12.41 -16.90 2.65
N GLY A 100 -12.79 -15.76 2.05
CA GLY A 100 -14.06 -15.09 2.31
C GLY A 100 -15.16 -15.42 1.32
N VAL A 101 -14.81 -15.64 0.05
CA VAL A 101 -15.76 -15.79 -1.07
C VAL A 101 -15.92 -17.22 -1.55
N GLY A 102 -14.99 -18.12 -1.19
CA GLY A 102 -15.00 -19.51 -1.62
C GLY A 102 -14.46 -19.70 -3.05
N THR A 103 -15.11 -20.57 -3.84
CA THR A 103 -14.66 -20.93 -5.19
C THR A 103 -15.25 -19.98 -6.24
N PHE A 104 -14.40 -19.42 -7.08
CA PHE A 104 -14.82 -18.54 -8.18
C PHE A 104 -15.37 -19.32 -9.37
N ASN A 105 -16.46 -18.83 -9.95
CA ASN A 105 -17.00 -19.31 -11.22
C ASN A 105 -16.25 -18.68 -12.42
N GLY A 106 -16.60 -19.12 -13.64
CA GLY A 106 -15.94 -18.65 -14.87
C GLY A 106 -16.09 -17.13 -15.11
N MET A 107 -17.27 -16.56 -14.84
CA MET A 107 -17.51 -15.11 -15.01
C MET A 107 -16.72 -14.30 -14.00
N GLN A 108 -16.64 -14.74 -12.75
CA GLN A 108 -15.86 -14.07 -11.70
C GLN A 108 -14.36 -14.07 -12.04
N ARG A 109 -13.82 -15.21 -12.53
CA ARG A 109 -12.43 -15.28 -12.99
C ARG A 109 -12.17 -14.39 -14.19
N ALA A 110 -13.08 -14.32 -15.16
CA ALA A 110 -12.97 -13.42 -16.29
C ALA A 110 -12.91 -11.95 -15.83
N ARG A 111 -13.75 -11.57 -14.85
CA ARG A 111 -13.75 -10.21 -14.25
C ARG A 111 -12.45 -9.90 -13.52
N ILE A 112 -11.90 -10.86 -12.76
CA ILE A 112 -10.59 -10.74 -12.11
C ILE A 112 -9.48 -10.58 -13.15
N GLY A 113 -9.50 -11.34 -14.23
CA GLY A 113 -8.54 -11.23 -15.32
C GLY A 113 -8.59 -9.87 -16.02
N GLN A 114 -9.80 -9.35 -16.30
CA GLN A 114 -10.00 -8.01 -16.84
C GLN A 114 -9.43 -6.95 -15.89
N TRP A 115 -9.77 -7.00 -14.62
CA TRP A 115 -9.26 -6.10 -13.58
C TRP A 115 -7.72 -6.12 -13.53
N ALA A 116 -7.11 -7.32 -13.59
CA ALA A 116 -5.65 -7.46 -13.57
C ALA A 116 -4.99 -6.85 -14.81
N SER A 117 -5.63 -6.98 -15.98
CA SER A 117 -5.15 -6.40 -17.25
C SER A 117 -5.24 -4.89 -17.27
N GLU A 118 -6.32 -4.31 -16.77
CA GLU A 118 -6.51 -2.85 -16.68
C GLU A 118 -5.44 -2.18 -15.80
N ARG A 119 -4.85 -2.93 -14.86
CA ARG A 119 -3.80 -2.45 -13.94
C ARG A 119 -2.39 -2.87 -14.34
N ARG A 120 -2.12 -3.05 -15.61
CA ARG A 120 -0.83 -3.53 -16.14
C ARG A 120 0.37 -2.70 -15.69
N ASP A 121 0.21 -1.38 -15.54
CA ASP A 121 1.30 -0.47 -15.14
C ASP A 121 1.41 -0.27 -13.62
N GLN A 122 0.54 -0.91 -12.83
CA GLN A 122 0.47 -0.69 -11.37
C GLN A 122 1.78 -1.03 -10.65
N ASN A 123 2.44 -2.12 -11.02
CA ASN A 123 3.71 -2.52 -10.39
C ASN A 123 4.81 -1.49 -10.65
N ARG A 124 4.88 -0.96 -11.88
CA ARG A 124 5.84 0.09 -12.24
C ARG A 124 5.58 1.37 -11.46
N GLN A 125 4.34 1.85 -11.45
CA GLN A 125 3.95 3.05 -10.71
C GLN A 125 4.21 2.91 -9.21
N TRP A 126 3.91 1.73 -8.64
CA TRP A 126 4.19 1.43 -7.24
C TRP A 126 5.68 1.52 -6.94
N LEU A 127 6.54 0.90 -7.75
CA LEU A 127 7.99 0.93 -7.55
C LEU A 127 8.57 2.34 -7.73
N GLU A 128 8.11 3.10 -8.73
CA GLU A 128 8.50 4.49 -8.94
C GLU A 128 8.12 5.38 -7.76
N ASN A 129 6.90 5.24 -7.24
CA ASN A 129 6.43 6.00 -6.08
C ASN A 129 7.22 5.63 -4.81
N ARG A 130 7.50 4.32 -4.61
CA ARG A 130 8.33 3.85 -3.51
C ARG A 130 9.75 4.42 -3.58
N THR A 131 10.37 4.39 -4.76
CA THR A 131 11.72 4.92 -4.96
C THR A 131 11.75 6.42 -4.67
N ARG A 132 10.79 7.19 -5.19
CA ARG A 132 10.69 8.64 -4.93
C ARG A 132 10.53 8.95 -3.44
N TRP A 133 9.67 8.20 -2.74
CA TRP A 133 9.53 8.34 -1.29
C TRP A 133 10.83 8.00 -0.56
N GLN A 134 11.56 6.97 -0.98
CA GLN A 134 12.85 6.59 -0.40
C GLN A 134 13.91 7.67 -0.63
N ASP A 135 13.92 8.31 -1.79
CA ASP A 135 14.85 9.41 -2.08
C ASP A 135 14.57 10.62 -1.17
N GLU A 136 13.30 10.96 -0.96
CA GLU A 136 12.90 12.00 -0.02
C GLU A 136 13.28 11.63 1.42
N PHE A 137 13.00 10.40 1.84
CA PHE A 137 13.38 9.87 3.15
C PHE A 137 14.89 9.95 3.38
N ARG A 138 15.70 9.52 2.41
CA ARG A 138 17.17 9.61 2.46
C ARG A 138 17.63 11.06 2.60
N SER A 139 17.11 11.94 1.76
CA SER A 139 17.47 13.37 1.76
C SER A 139 17.23 14.03 3.13
N VAL A 140 16.15 13.63 3.81
CA VAL A 140 15.86 14.15 5.16
C VAL A 140 16.75 13.46 6.21
N LEU A 141 16.95 12.13 6.12
CA LEU A 141 17.75 11.37 7.09
C LEU A 141 19.23 11.77 7.06
N ASP A 142 19.76 12.11 5.89
CA ASP A 142 21.15 12.60 5.76
C ASP A 142 21.35 13.96 6.46
N GLN A 143 20.26 14.69 6.74
CA GLN A 143 20.26 15.95 7.46
C GLN A 143 19.72 15.82 8.89
N ARG A 144 19.91 14.66 9.52
CA ARG A 144 19.32 14.36 10.86
C ARG A 144 19.80 15.25 11.99
N ASP A 145 20.93 15.97 11.79
CA ASP A 145 21.45 16.95 12.76
C ASP A 145 20.82 18.35 12.62
N ALA A 146 19.94 18.56 11.62
CA ALA A 146 19.26 19.84 11.42
C ALA A 146 18.14 20.05 12.45
N GLU A 147 17.93 21.31 12.85
CA GLU A 147 16.91 21.68 13.86
C GLU A 147 15.49 21.27 13.43
N ASP A 148 15.20 21.30 12.13
CA ASP A 148 13.89 20.96 11.56
C ASP A 148 13.73 19.47 11.19
N PHE A 149 14.74 18.64 11.49
CA PHE A 149 14.73 17.22 11.14
C PHE A 149 13.45 16.50 11.58
N ALA A 150 13.08 16.67 12.86
CA ALA A 150 11.92 15.96 13.42
C ALA A 150 10.63 16.31 12.67
N GLN A 151 10.43 17.57 12.31
CA GLN A 151 9.26 18.02 11.56
C GLN A 151 9.25 17.46 10.14
N ARG A 152 10.38 17.53 9.44
CA ARG A 152 10.53 17.04 8.06
C ARG A 152 10.38 15.52 7.98
N MET A 153 11.00 14.79 8.90
CA MET A 153 10.92 13.33 8.93
C MET A 153 9.50 12.87 9.29
N SER A 154 8.83 13.54 10.26
CA SER A 154 7.41 13.31 10.55
C SER A 154 6.56 13.42 9.29
N TYR A 155 6.75 14.50 8.53
CA TYR A 155 6.02 14.72 7.28
C TYR A 155 6.26 13.58 6.27
N VAL A 156 7.51 13.16 6.07
CA VAL A 156 7.86 12.07 5.14
C VAL A 156 7.22 10.74 5.55
N LEU A 157 7.23 10.42 6.85
CA LEU A 157 6.64 9.18 7.37
C LEU A 157 5.11 9.16 7.26
N GLU A 158 4.44 10.29 7.51
CA GLU A 158 2.99 10.43 7.40
C GLU A 158 2.51 10.38 5.94
N ASN A 159 3.29 10.95 5.02
CA ASN A 159 2.91 11.07 3.61
C ASN A 159 3.46 9.94 2.72
N ARG A 160 3.88 8.82 3.31
CA ARG A 160 4.38 7.65 2.57
C ARG A 160 3.46 7.19 1.43
N ARG A 161 2.14 7.41 1.54
CA ARG A 161 1.13 7.06 0.55
C ARG A 161 0.71 8.21 -0.36
N GLY A 162 1.07 9.47 -0.06
CA GLY A 162 0.46 10.65 -0.65
C GLY A 162 0.54 10.78 -2.18
N ALA A 163 1.50 10.13 -2.83
CA ALA A 163 1.56 10.09 -4.29
C ALA A 163 0.71 8.95 -4.90
N HIS A 164 0.36 7.93 -4.12
CA HIS A 164 -0.46 6.79 -4.58
C HIS A 164 -1.95 7.08 -4.42
N ASP A 165 -2.34 7.74 -3.33
CA ASP A 165 -3.75 7.94 -2.96
C ASP A 165 -4.43 8.98 -3.84
N ALA A 166 -3.76 10.08 -4.20
CA ALA A 166 -4.35 11.12 -5.06
C ALA A 166 -4.71 10.59 -6.46
N ARG A 167 -3.89 9.71 -7.05
CA ARG A 167 -4.19 9.10 -8.36
C ARG A 167 -5.15 7.93 -8.28
N ALA A 168 -5.09 7.13 -7.20
CA ALA A 168 -6.05 6.05 -6.96
C ALA A 168 -7.44 6.63 -6.69
N THR A 169 -7.55 7.70 -5.92
CA THR A 169 -8.80 8.43 -5.68
C THR A 169 -9.32 9.04 -6.98
N GLN A 170 -8.48 9.67 -7.78
CA GLN A 170 -8.87 10.24 -9.07
C GLN A 170 -9.32 9.17 -10.09
N ALA A 171 -8.60 8.03 -10.16
CA ALA A 171 -8.98 6.90 -11.02
C ALA A 171 -10.29 6.25 -10.56
N TYR A 172 -10.54 6.19 -9.25
CA TYR A 172 -11.78 5.69 -8.67
C TYR A 172 -12.95 6.66 -8.95
N GLU A 173 -12.75 7.96 -8.77
CA GLU A 173 -13.76 8.97 -9.10
C GLU A 173 -14.11 8.96 -10.59
N GLN A 174 -13.13 8.82 -11.49
CA GLN A 174 -13.36 8.70 -12.92
C GLN A 174 -14.11 7.41 -13.28
N SER A 175 -13.92 6.31 -12.55
CA SER A 175 -14.65 5.06 -12.77
C SER A 175 -16.10 5.09 -12.26
N ARG A 176 -16.44 6.04 -11.38
CA ARG A 176 -17.84 6.28 -10.91
C ARG A 176 -18.67 7.10 -11.88
N LEU A 177 -18.03 7.85 -12.77
CA LEU A 177 -18.70 8.74 -13.73
C LEU A 177 -18.87 8.11 -15.12
N ALA A 178 -18.36 6.89 -15.32
CA ALA A 178 -18.52 6.08 -16.52
C ALA A 178 -19.46 4.88 -16.27
#